data_d02d35a648edc20b667dae3307f6e225
#
_entry.id   d02d35a648edc20b667dae3307f6e225
#
_cell.length_a   1.000
_cell.length_b   1.000
_cell.length_c   1.000
_cell.angle_alpha   90.00
_cell.angle_beta   90.00
_cell.angle_gamma   90.00
#
_symmetry.space_group_name_H-M   'P 1'
#
loop_
_entity.id
_entity.type
_entity.pdbx_description
1 polymer ?
#
loop_
_entity_poly.entity_id
_entity_poly.type
_entity_poly.pdbx_seq_one_letter_code
_entity_poly.pdbx_strand_id
1 'polypeptide(L)'
;MFPGDNSAPGYLVYNCRCTLIPHDIKAPKSPNPLRRAIDPATGKSIMIPDMTYAQWESWKKSENRTVWETYMKKGKNRSADQKQFEAYRSVLGKKVPGSFEKFQELKYNDPEKWAQLKTLKRQTEVVKSAPCVTTPKKYTGYFLKPGAKHADDFFRIGYTSDDPLRLRYDMARQFDVSKAVEIKILNGGAKKFNIYMELGITKRRRFCTGWIQDTPDSLPRIVTGFRKDSGKENDP
;
A
#
# COMPACT_ATOMS: atom_id res chain seq x y z
N MET A 1 16.16 -19.27 29.78
CA MET A 1 15.97 -19.54 28.36
C MET A 1 17.35 -19.58 27.75
N PHE A 2 17.75 -20.72 27.19
CA PHE A 2 19.09 -20.92 26.60
C PHE A 2 19.03 -20.68 25.10
N PRO A 3 20.15 -20.31 24.45
CA PRO A 3 20.22 -20.29 23.00
C PRO A 3 19.84 -21.68 22.45
N GLY A 4 18.82 -21.72 21.59
CA GLY A 4 18.28 -22.98 21.06
C GLY A 4 17.16 -23.61 21.87
N ASP A 5 16.66 -22.97 22.92
CA ASP A 5 15.49 -23.43 23.66
C ASP A 5 14.22 -23.24 22.81
N ASN A 6 13.72 -24.35 22.26
CA ASN A 6 12.51 -24.35 21.42
C ASN A 6 11.20 -24.26 22.22
N SER A 7 11.26 -24.20 23.54
CA SER A 7 10.06 -24.02 24.40
C SER A 7 9.52 -22.59 24.39
N ALA A 8 10.33 -21.64 23.96
CA ALA A 8 9.92 -20.24 23.83
C ALA A 8 9.29 -19.95 22.46
N PRO A 9 8.38 -18.96 22.38
CA PRO A 9 7.88 -18.48 21.09
C PRO A 9 9.03 -18.14 20.15
N GLY A 10 8.97 -18.58 18.89
CA GLY A 10 10.07 -18.48 17.92
C GLY A 10 10.63 -17.07 17.75
N TYR A 11 9.81 -16.01 17.89
CA TYR A 11 10.26 -14.63 17.82
C TYR A 11 11.17 -14.20 19.00
N LEU A 12 11.10 -14.90 20.13
CA LEU A 12 12.01 -14.69 21.26
C LEU A 12 13.31 -15.47 21.06
N VAL A 13 13.23 -16.66 20.47
CA VAL A 13 14.39 -17.53 20.22
C VAL A 13 15.26 -17.00 19.09
N TYR A 14 14.68 -16.61 17.96
CA TYR A 14 15.40 -16.12 16.78
C TYR A 14 16.03 -14.73 16.93
N ASN A 15 15.53 -13.91 17.85
CA ASN A 15 16.12 -12.61 18.16
C ASN A 15 17.04 -12.63 19.38
N CYS A 16 17.23 -13.79 20.00
CA CYS A 16 18.13 -13.94 21.12
C CYS A 16 19.57 -13.95 20.61
N ARG A 17 20.31 -12.86 20.86
CA ARG A 17 21.77 -12.82 20.72
C ARG A 17 22.44 -13.32 21.99
N CYS A 18 21.92 -14.41 22.55
CA CYS A 18 22.49 -15.01 23.75
C CYS A 18 23.82 -15.66 23.38
N THR A 19 24.89 -15.23 23.99
CA THR A 19 26.19 -15.89 23.92
C THR A 19 26.33 -16.77 25.15
N LEU A 20 26.65 -18.05 24.95
CA LEU A 20 27.07 -18.90 26.04
C LEU A 20 28.46 -18.45 26.48
N ILE A 21 28.55 -17.89 27.67
CA ILE A 21 29.85 -17.58 28.30
C ILE A 21 30.11 -18.74 29.25
N PRO A 22 31.29 -19.38 29.19
CA PRO A 22 31.69 -20.37 30.18
C PRO A 22 31.57 -19.77 31.59
N HIS A 23 30.75 -20.38 32.41
CA HIS A 23 30.58 -19.94 33.80
C HIS A 23 31.57 -20.72 34.69
N ASP A 24 32.63 -20.07 35.10
CA ASP A 24 33.44 -20.62 36.15
C ASP A 24 32.70 -20.49 37.50
N ILE A 25 32.29 -21.65 38.02
CA ILE A 25 31.54 -21.76 39.30
C ILE A 25 32.37 -21.16 40.47
N LYS A 26 33.72 -21.09 40.32
CA LYS A 26 34.62 -20.56 41.33
C LYS A 26 34.90 -19.05 41.18
N ALA A 27 34.48 -18.45 40.06
CA ALA A 27 34.67 -17.01 39.86
C ALA A 27 33.77 -16.22 40.78
N PRO A 28 34.25 -15.16 41.44
CA PRO A 28 33.41 -14.28 42.26
C PRO A 28 32.34 -13.66 41.38
N LYS A 29 31.06 -13.80 41.79
CA LYS A 29 29.96 -13.16 41.08
C LYS A 29 30.11 -11.65 41.14
N SER A 30 30.00 -10.96 40.01
CA SER A 30 29.91 -9.51 40.00
C SER A 30 28.81 -9.03 40.94
N PRO A 31 29.04 -8.06 41.80
CA PRO A 31 28.01 -7.54 42.71
C PRO A 31 26.83 -6.94 41.97
N ASN A 32 27.02 -6.47 40.73
CA ASN A 32 26.00 -5.91 39.85
C ASN A 32 26.16 -6.49 38.45
N PRO A 33 25.73 -7.76 38.20
CA PRO A 33 25.85 -8.33 36.88
C PRO A 33 24.91 -7.62 35.92
N LEU A 34 25.47 -7.15 34.79
CA LEU A 34 24.72 -6.51 33.71
C LEU A 34 24.56 -7.48 32.54
N ARG A 35 23.43 -7.42 31.87
CA ARG A 35 23.19 -8.15 30.62
C ARG A 35 22.67 -7.23 29.51
N ARG A 36 22.87 -7.64 28.28
CA ARG A 36 22.33 -6.92 27.12
C ARG A 36 20.86 -7.30 26.90
N ALA A 37 20.04 -6.29 26.66
CA ALA A 37 18.66 -6.45 26.20
C ALA A 37 18.39 -5.47 25.06
N ILE A 38 17.33 -5.74 24.29
CA ILE A 38 16.83 -4.80 23.28
C ILE A 38 15.76 -3.94 23.94
N ASP A 39 15.94 -2.63 23.91
CA ASP A 39 14.91 -1.71 24.36
C ASP A 39 13.74 -1.68 23.36
N PRO A 40 12.50 -2.03 23.79
CA PRO A 40 11.32 -2.04 22.91
C PRO A 40 10.99 -0.68 22.28
N ALA A 41 11.32 0.41 22.96
CA ALA A 41 11.01 1.77 22.50
C ALA A 41 11.90 2.22 21.35
N THR A 42 13.20 1.89 21.44
CA THR A 42 14.20 2.40 20.50
C THR A 42 14.75 1.34 19.54
N GLY A 43 14.52 0.06 19.82
CA GLY A 43 15.10 -1.08 19.09
C GLY A 43 16.62 -1.22 19.29
N LYS A 44 17.22 -0.42 20.20
CA LYS A 44 18.67 -0.42 20.45
C LYS A 44 19.04 -1.39 21.57
N SER A 45 20.28 -1.87 21.53
CA SER A 45 20.87 -2.66 22.61
C SER A 45 21.16 -1.77 23.80
N ILE A 46 20.68 -2.16 24.98
CA ILE A 46 20.92 -1.49 26.26
C ILE A 46 21.51 -2.49 27.26
N MET A 47 22.22 -1.97 28.26
CA MET A 47 22.66 -2.76 29.40
C MET A 47 21.66 -2.62 30.52
N ILE A 48 21.19 -3.75 31.04
CA ILE A 48 20.22 -3.83 32.13
C ILE A 48 20.79 -4.68 33.27
N PRO A 49 20.34 -4.49 34.52
CA PRO A 49 20.67 -5.42 35.62
C PRO A 49 20.28 -6.86 35.26
N ASP A 50 20.97 -7.82 35.87
CA ASP A 50 20.61 -9.22 35.69
C ASP A 50 19.23 -9.49 36.31
N MET A 51 18.28 -9.78 35.47
CA MET A 51 16.89 -10.03 35.85
C MET A 51 16.29 -11.13 34.97
N THR A 52 15.26 -11.78 35.48
CA THR A 52 14.48 -12.74 34.69
C THR A 52 13.70 -12.03 33.58
N TYR A 53 13.29 -12.81 32.56
CA TYR A 53 12.43 -12.26 31.50
C TYR A 53 11.14 -11.65 32.06
N ALA A 54 10.50 -12.31 33.05
CA ALA A 54 9.27 -11.82 33.65
C ALA A 54 9.45 -10.47 34.38
N GLN A 55 10.59 -10.28 35.06
CA GLN A 55 10.91 -9.00 35.70
C GLN A 55 11.14 -7.90 34.64
N TRP A 56 11.90 -8.21 33.59
CA TRP A 56 12.14 -7.28 32.49
C TRP A 56 10.83 -6.93 31.77
N GLU A 57 9.98 -7.90 31.47
CA GLU A 57 8.67 -7.70 30.88
C GLU A 57 7.78 -6.78 31.74
N SER A 58 7.70 -7.06 33.04
CA SER A 58 6.93 -6.24 33.99
C SER A 58 7.45 -4.81 34.04
N TRP A 59 8.77 -4.66 34.09
CA TRP A 59 9.40 -3.35 34.06
C TRP A 59 9.09 -2.59 32.78
N LYS A 60 9.27 -3.19 31.60
CA LYS A 60 8.99 -2.52 30.32
C LYS A 60 7.51 -2.21 30.13
N LYS A 61 6.61 -3.05 30.61
CA LYS A 61 5.16 -2.77 30.63
C LYS A 61 4.82 -1.58 31.53
N SER A 62 5.49 -1.45 32.67
CA SER A 62 5.25 -0.32 33.59
C SER A 62 5.81 1.00 33.03
N GLU A 63 6.90 0.97 32.25
CA GLU A 63 7.43 2.16 31.60
C GLU A 63 6.47 2.68 30.51
N ASN A 64 6.07 1.81 29.57
CA ASN A 64 5.12 2.17 28.51
C ASN A 64 4.45 0.92 27.92
N ARG A 65 3.25 0.65 28.38
CA ARG A 65 2.47 -0.52 27.97
C ARG A 65 2.20 -0.57 26.45
N THR A 66 1.88 0.55 25.85
CA THR A 66 1.56 0.62 24.41
C THR A 66 2.79 0.28 23.54
N VAL A 67 3.96 0.81 23.91
CA VAL A 67 5.23 0.49 23.25
C VAL A 67 5.55 -1.00 23.39
N TRP A 68 5.39 -1.54 24.58
CA TRP A 68 5.59 -2.96 24.83
C TRP A 68 4.66 -3.85 23.98
N GLU A 69 3.36 -3.57 23.99
CA GLU A 69 2.40 -4.33 23.20
C GLU A 69 2.70 -4.26 21.70
N THR A 70 3.10 -3.11 21.21
CA THR A 70 3.52 -2.93 19.81
C THR A 70 4.77 -3.75 19.49
N TYR A 71 5.76 -3.72 20.35
CA TYR A 71 6.97 -4.53 20.21
C TYR A 71 6.65 -6.02 20.13
N MET A 72 5.81 -6.52 21.04
CA MET A 72 5.38 -7.91 21.04
C MET A 72 4.58 -8.28 19.80
N LYS A 73 3.69 -7.40 19.31
CA LYS A 73 2.96 -7.61 18.04
C LYS A 73 3.89 -7.68 16.84
N LYS A 74 4.88 -6.79 16.75
CA LYS A 74 5.91 -6.82 15.69
C LYS A 74 6.69 -8.13 15.69
N GLY A 75 7.10 -8.61 16.86
CA GLY A 75 7.81 -9.88 17.00
C GLY A 75 6.93 -11.07 16.60
N LYS A 76 5.74 -11.19 17.18
CA LYS A 76 4.79 -12.28 16.93
C LYS A 76 4.41 -12.39 15.44
N ASN A 77 4.23 -11.25 14.78
CA ASN A 77 3.76 -11.21 13.39
C ASN A 77 4.91 -11.14 12.37
N ARG A 78 6.17 -11.23 12.79
CA ARG A 78 7.34 -10.97 11.94
C ARG A 78 7.29 -11.72 10.60
N SER A 79 6.99 -13.01 10.61
CA SER A 79 6.93 -13.82 9.38
C SER A 79 5.78 -13.41 8.45
N ALA A 80 4.61 -13.16 9.02
CA ALA A 80 3.44 -12.69 8.25
C ALA A 80 3.67 -11.28 7.68
N ASP A 81 4.27 -10.40 8.47
CA ASP A 81 4.61 -9.05 8.05
C ASP A 81 5.68 -9.04 6.94
N GLN A 82 6.65 -9.97 7.00
CA GLN A 82 7.65 -10.11 5.96
C GLN A 82 7.00 -10.50 4.62
N LYS A 83 6.13 -11.50 4.61
CA LYS A 83 5.37 -11.89 3.42
C LYS A 83 4.50 -10.73 2.90
N GLN A 84 3.88 -9.99 3.82
CA GLN A 84 3.09 -8.82 3.46
C GLN A 84 3.95 -7.70 2.86
N PHE A 85 5.12 -7.41 3.44
CA PHE A 85 6.07 -6.44 2.91
C PHE A 85 6.51 -6.77 1.48
N GLU A 86 6.85 -8.03 1.21
CA GLU A 86 7.22 -8.52 -0.12
C GLU A 86 6.07 -8.38 -1.11
N ALA A 87 4.84 -8.75 -0.72
CA ALA A 87 3.65 -8.56 -1.53
C ALA A 87 3.35 -7.08 -1.84
N TYR A 88 3.57 -6.19 -0.87
CA TYR A 88 3.42 -4.76 -1.11
C TYR A 88 4.51 -4.24 -2.04
N ARG A 89 5.75 -4.68 -1.86
CA ARG A 89 6.90 -4.27 -2.66
C ARG A 89 6.79 -4.72 -4.11
N SER A 90 6.24 -5.92 -4.37
CA SER A 90 6.00 -6.42 -5.75
C SER A 90 4.96 -5.58 -6.50
N VAL A 91 3.96 -5.04 -5.79
CA VAL A 91 2.90 -4.23 -6.41
C VAL A 91 3.32 -2.77 -6.55
N LEU A 92 3.87 -2.18 -5.50
CA LEU A 92 4.11 -0.74 -5.36
C LEU A 92 5.56 -0.31 -5.62
N GLY A 93 6.51 -1.25 -5.63
CA GLY A 93 7.93 -0.97 -5.85
C GLY A 93 8.51 0.00 -4.82
N LYS A 94 9.08 1.09 -5.31
CA LYS A 94 9.74 2.12 -4.46
C LYS A 94 8.79 2.94 -3.57
N LYS A 95 7.47 2.80 -3.72
CA LYS A 95 6.47 3.50 -2.90
C LYS A 95 6.26 2.84 -1.53
N VAL A 96 6.80 1.64 -1.32
CA VAL A 96 6.82 0.97 -0.02
C VAL A 96 8.05 1.44 0.77
N PRO A 97 7.99 1.53 2.12
CA PRO A 97 9.17 1.82 2.94
C PRO A 97 10.38 0.97 2.55
N GLY A 98 11.57 1.59 2.53
CA GLY A 98 12.78 0.96 1.99
C GLY A 98 13.30 -0.26 2.77
N SER A 99 12.89 -0.43 4.04
CA SER A 99 13.25 -1.60 4.84
C SER A 99 12.02 -2.21 5.51
N PHE A 100 12.14 -3.48 5.90
CA PHE A 100 11.10 -4.22 6.61
C PHE A 100 10.77 -3.57 7.96
N GLU A 101 11.76 -3.11 8.70
CA GLU A 101 11.58 -2.44 9.99
C GLU A 101 10.75 -1.17 9.85
N LYS A 102 11.04 -0.34 8.83
CA LYS A 102 10.25 0.86 8.51
C LYS A 102 8.82 0.51 8.08
N PHE A 103 8.63 -0.62 7.42
CA PHE A 103 7.29 -1.09 7.06
C PHE A 103 6.49 -1.51 8.29
N GLN A 104 7.10 -2.25 9.23
CA GLN A 104 6.46 -2.58 10.51
C GLN A 104 6.18 -1.32 11.33
N GLU A 105 7.10 -0.34 11.35
CA GLU A 105 6.90 0.93 12.04
C GLU A 105 5.67 1.65 11.52
N LEU A 106 5.57 1.80 10.20
CA LEU A 106 4.41 2.40 9.56
C LEU A 106 3.11 1.62 9.84
N LYS A 107 3.16 0.29 9.79
CA LYS A 107 1.99 -0.57 10.00
C LYS A 107 1.40 -0.45 11.41
N TYR A 108 2.25 -0.39 12.43
CA TYR A 108 1.82 -0.48 13.84
C TYR A 108 1.72 0.88 14.53
N ASN A 109 2.46 1.89 14.07
CA ASN A 109 2.55 3.18 14.75
C ASN A 109 1.94 4.36 13.96
N ASP A 110 1.58 4.14 12.67
CA ASP A 110 0.99 5.21 11.85
C ASP A 110 -0.25 4.67 11.11
N PRO A 111 -1.42 4.63 11.77
CA PRO A 111 -2.63 4.06 11.20
C PRO A 111 -3.11 4.80 9.95
N GLU A 112 -2.86 6.11 9.86
CA GLU A 112 -3.27 6.92 8.71
C GLU A 112 -2.45 6.56 7.47
N LYS A 113 -1.11 6.60 7.58
CA LYS A 113 -0.23 6.20 6.47
C LYS A 113 -0.39 4.72 6.12
N TRP A 114 -0.68 3.87 7.10
CA TRP A 114 -1.01 2.48 6.83
C TRP A 114 -2.29 2.33 6.00
N ALA A 115 -3.34 3.08 6.31
CA ALA A 115 -4.58 3.11 5.53
C ALA A 115 -4.35 3.63 4.10
N GLN A 116 -3.54 4.69 3.95
CA GLN A 116 -3.13 5.23 2.65
C GLN A 116 -2.37 4.18 1.83
N LEU A 117 -1.41 3.48 2.43
CA LEU A 117 -0.62 2.45 1.75
C LEU A 117 -1.49 1.26 1.30
N LYS A 118 -2.47 0.84 2.12
CA LYS A 118 -3.46 -0.19 1.74
C LYS A 118 -4.29 0.25 0.54
N THR A 119 -4.77 1.49 0.57
CA THR A 119 -5.56 2.07 -0.51
C THR A 119 -4.76 2.15 -1.80
N LEU A 120 -3.52 2.62 -1.71
CA LEU A 120 -2.60 2.72 -2.85
C LEU A 120 -2.33 1.34 -3.48
N LYS A 121 -2.11 0.31 -2.65
CA LYS A 121 -1.92 -1.06 -3.14
C LYS A 121 -3.15 -1.54 -3.90
N ARG A 122 -4.34 -1.45 -3.30
CA ARG A 122 -5.60 -1.85 -3.93
C ARG A 122 -5.84 -1.13 -5.26
N GLN A 123 -5.64 0.18 -5.30
CA GLN A 123 -5.81 0.96 -6.53
C GLN A 123 -4.83 0.51 -7.61
N THR A 124 -3.57 0.28 -7.23
CA THR A 124 -2.54 -0.17 -8.17
C THR A 124 -2.83 -1.56 -8.73
N GLU A 125 -3.32 -2.48 -7.89
CA GLU A 125 -3.71 -3.84 -8.33
C GLU A 125 -4.85 -3.79 -9.34
N VAL A 126 -5.91 -3.03 -9.06
CA VAL A 126 -7.04 -2.87 -9.99
C VAL A 126 -6.59 -2.26 -11.32
N VAL A 127 -5.74 -1.23 -11.28
CA VAL A 127 -5.22 -0.61 -12.50
C VAL A 127 -4.32 -1.56 -13.30
N LYS A 128 -3.51 -2.38 -12.63
CA LYS A 128 -2.65 -3.38 -13.28
C LYS A 128 -3.45 -4.54 -13.91
N SER A 129 -4.55 -4.92 -13.29
CA SER A 129 -5.41 -6.00 -13.79
C SER A 129 -6.36 -5.54 -14.90
N ALA A 130 -6.59 -4.24 -15.05
CA ALA A 130 -7.48 -3.71 -16.08
C ALA A 130 -6.75 -3.62 -17.43
N PRO A 131 -7.14 -4.41 -18.43
CA PRO A 131 -6.39 -4.54 -19.67
C PRO A 131 -6.44 -3.28 -20.57
N CYS A 132 -7.35 -2.38 -20.28
CA CYS A 132 -7.67 -1.23 -21.13
C CYS A 132 -7.13 0.10 -20.61
N VAL A 133 -6.57 0.13 -19.40
CA VAL A 133 -6.12 1.38 -18.79
C VAL A 133 -4.73 1.73 -19.33
N THR A 134 -4.73 2.66 -20.24
CA THR A 134 -3.55 3.18 -20.93
C THR A 134 -2.48 3.75 -19.99
N THR A 135 -1.34 4.04 -20.59
CA THR A 135 -0.14 4.57 -19.93
C THR A 135 -0.45 5.76 -18.99
N PRO A 136 0.27 5.90 -17.88
CA PRO A 136 0.13 7.05 -16.98
C PRO A 136 0.21 8.41 -17.68
N LYS A 137 1.01 8.51 -18.75
CA LYS A 137 1.19 9.74 -19.55
C LYS A 137 -0.12 10.32 -20.09
N LYS A 138 -1.11 9.48 -20.43
CA LYS A 138 -2.40 9.98 -20.93
C LYS A 138 -3.18 10.72 -19.85
N TYR A 139 -3.08 10.27 -18.61
CA TYR A 139 -3.78 10.88 -17.48
C TYR A 139 -3.11 12.18 -17.05
N THR A 140 -1.79 12.20 -16.94
CA THR A 140 -1.03 13.41 -16.54
C THR A 140 -0.88 14.43 -17.67
N GLY A 141 -0.78 13.96 -18.92
CA GLY A 141 -0.51 14.82 -20.07
C GLY A 141 -1.77 15.28 -20.83
N TYR A 142 -2.96 14.73 -20.52
CA TYR A 142 -4.19 15.08 -21.21
C TYR A 142 -5.36 15.30 -20.26
N PHE A 143 -5.81 14.27 -19.53
CA PHE A 143 -7.02 14.41 -18.70
C PHE A 143 -6.86 15.35 -17.51
N LEU A 144 -5.70 15.32 -16.88
CA LEU A 144 -5.39 16.12 -15.68
C LEU A 144 -4.27 17.14 -15.92
N LYS A 145 -4.00 17.49 -17.18
CA LYS A 145 -3.07 18.56 -17.51
C LYS A 145 -3.80 19.90 -17.42
N PRO A 146 -3.38 20.84 -16.54
CA PRO A 146 -3.97 22.17 -16.49
C PRO A 146 -3.99 22.85 -17.87
N GLY A 147 -5.11 23.43 -18.24
CA GLY A 147 -5.30 24.06 -19.54
C GLY A 147 -5.59 23.12 -20.71
N ALA A 148 -5.58 21.80 -20.51
CA ALA A 148 -6.02 20.88 -21.54
C ALA A 148 -7.54 20.87 -21.69
N LYS A 149 -8.03 20.64 -22.92
CA LYS A 149 -9.46 20.52 -23.20
C LYS A 149 -10.09 19.47 -22.28
N HIS A 150 -11.15 19.83 -21.60
CA HIS A 150 -11.89 18.99 -20.64
C HIS A 150 -11.18 18.67 -19.32
N ALA A 151 -9.97 19.18 -19.05
CA ALA A 151 -9.30 18.93 -17.77
C ALA A 151 -10.10 19.52 -16.58
N ASP A 152 -10.69 20.69 -16.76
CA ASP A 152 -11.51 21.36 -15.75
C ASP A 152 -12.74 20.54 -15.35
N ASP A 153 -13.29 19.73 -16.25
CA ASP A 153 -14.39 18.83 -15.93
C ASP A 153 -14.01 17.81 -14.86
N PHE A 154 -12.78 17.32 -14.91
CA PHE A 154 -12.23 16.38 -13.92
C PHE A 154 -11.85 17.10 -12.62
N PHE A 155 -11.27 18.30 -12.68
CA PHE A 155 -10.92 19.06 -11.49
C PHE A 155 -12.15 19.46 -10.67
N ARG A 156 -13.23 19.87 -11.33
CA ARG A 156 -14.50 20.23 -10.67
C ARG A 156 -15.18 19.09 -9.90
N ILE A 157 -14.81 17.85 -10.18
CA ILE A 157 -15.34 16.68 -9.48
C ILE A 157 -14.30 16.05 -8.53
N GLY A 158 -13.19 16.76 -8.27
CA GLY A 158 -12.24 16.45 -7.21
C GLY A 158 -11.01 15.66 -7.64
N TYR A 159 -10.79 15.35 -8.93
CA TYR A 159 -9.53 14.78 -9.37
C TYR A 159 -8.45 15.85 -9.46
N THR A 160 -7.19 15.47 -9.24
CA THR A 160 -6.04 16.37 -9.26
C THR A 160 -4.91 15.81 -10.13
N SER A 161 -4.03 16.70 -10.59
CA SER A 161 -2.81 16.30 -11.30
C SER A 161 -1.84 15.49 -10.44
N ASP A 162 -1.92 15.64 -9.13
CA ASP A 162 -1.01 14.98 -8.18
C ASP A 162 -1.40 13.53 -7.91
N ASP A 163 -2.67 13.17 -8.13
CA ASP A 163 -3.16 11.80 -7.97
C ASP A 163 -3.84 11.25 -9.24
N PRO A 164 -3.11 11.08 -10.35
CA PRO A 164 -3.65 10.51 -11.58
C PRO A 164 -4.06 9.03 -11.43
N LEU A 165 -3.53 8.34 -10.42
CA LEU A 165 -3.88 6.95 -10.14
C LEU A 165 -5.36 6.83 -9.73
N ARG A 166 -5.89 7.80 -9.03
CA ARG A 166 -7.30 7.79 -8.62
C ARG A 166 -8.25 7.80 -9.81
N LEU A 167 -8.03 8.67 -10.79
CA LEU A 167 -8.85 8.69 -12.01
C LEU A 167 -8.71 7.38 -12.80
N ARG A 168 -7.49 6.86 -12.93
CA ARG A 168 -7.25 5.57 -13.59
C ARG A 168 -7.99 4.43 -12.92
N TYR A 169 -7.96 4.39 -11.59
CA TYR A 169 -8.67 3.39 -10.79
C TYR A 169 -10.18 3.46 -10.98
N ASP A 170 -10.77 4.66 -10.93
CA ASP A 170 -12.20 4.83 -11.08
C ASP A 170 -12.67 4.47 -12.50
N MET A 171 -11.89 4.76 -13.54
CA MET A 171 -12.14 4.32 -14.91
C MET A 171 -11.97 2.80 -15.09
N ALA A 172 -10.90 2.22 -14.54
CA ALA A 172 -10.62 0.79 -14.61
C ALA A 172 -11.73 -0.06 -14.01
N ARG A 173 -12.30 0.39 -12.90
CA ARG A 173 -13.41 -0.30 -12.24
C ARG A 173 -14.72 -0.30 -13.01
N GLN A 174 -14.92 0.68 -13.87
CA GLN A 174 -16.18 0.87 -14.61
C GLN A 174 -16.04 0.46 -16.07
N PHE A 175 -14.84 0.15 -16.53
CA PHE A 175 -14.62 -0.28 -17.90
C PHE A 175 -15.29 -1.64 -18.13
N ASP A 176 -16.21 -1.65 -19.09
CA ASP A 176 -16.95 -2.84 -19.49
C ASP A 176 -17.33 -2.68 -20.96
N VAL A 177 -16.73 -3.49 -21.82
CA VAL A 177 -16.97 -3.43 -23.28
C VAL A 177 -18.42 -3.74 -23.64
N SER A 178 -19.12 -4.53 -22.81
CA SER A 178 -20.54 -4.83 -23.05
C SER A 178 -21.45 -3.59 -22.97
N LYS A 179 -20.96 -2.54 -22.31
CA LYS A 179 -21.63 -1.23 -22.20
C LYS A 179 -21.22 -0.23 -23.28
N ALA A 180 -20.50 -0.70 -24.30
CA ALA A 180 -20.06 0.15 -25.40
C ALA A 180 -21.27 0.63 -26.21
N VAL A 181 -21.28 1.92 -26.49
CA VAL A 181 -22.29 2.58 -27.34
C VAL A 181 -21.59 3.34 -28.48
N GLU A 182 -22.37 3.74 -29.48
CA GLU A 182 -21.88 4.51 -30.64
C GLU A 182 -20.66 3.84 -31.30
N ILE A 183 -20.76 2.53 -31.53
CA ILE A 183 -19.69 1.73 -32.13
C ILE A 183 -19.54 2.12 -33.61
N LYS A 184 -18.31 2.51 -34.01
CA LYS A 184 -17.95 2.83 -35.39
C LYS A 184 -16.74 2.01 -35.79
N ILE A 185 -16.82 1.43 -37.01
CA ILE A 185 -15.65 0.80 -37.64
C ILE A 185 -14.96 1.88 -38.45
N LEU A 186 -13.68 2.06 -38.20
CA LEU A 186 -12.81 3.01 -38.91
C LEU A 186 -12.15 2.33 -40.10
N ASN A 187 -11.64 3.15 -41.05
CA ASN A 187 -10.79 2.64 -42.13
C ASN A 187 -9.60 1.84 -41.55
N GLY A 188 -9.41 0.61 -42.04
CA GLY A 188 -8.40 -0.31 -41.48
C GLY A 188 -8.93 -1.26 -40.38
N GLY A 189 -10.23 -1.27 -40.11
CA GLY A 189 -10.87 -2.26 -39.20
C GLY A 189 -10.82 -1.92 -37.72
N ALA A 190 -10.22 -0.81 -37.32
CA ALA A 190 -10.22 -0.36 -35.93
C ALA A 190 -11.64 -0.01 -35.47
N LYS A 191 -11.96 -0.37 -34.22
CA LYS A 191 -13.26 -0.05 -33.60
C LYS A 191 -13.12 1.17 -32.70
N LYS A 192 -13.97 2.18 -32.93
CA LYS A 192 -14.15 3.30 -32.01
C LYS A 192 -15.48 3.16 -31.32
N PHE A 193 -15.54 3.36 -30.00
CA PHE A 193 -16.76 3.27 -29.21
C PHE A 193 -16.70 4.16 -27.99
N ASN A 194 -17.83 4.45 -27.41
CA ASN A 194 -17.97 5.23 -26.18
C ASN A 194 -18.47 4.35 -25.04
N ILE A 195 -18.03 4.67 -23.81
CA ILE A 195 -18.57 4.09 -22.58
C ILE A 195 -18.94 5.25 -21.66
N TYR A 196 -20.15 5.21 -21.10
CA TYR A 196 -20.55 6.17 -20.07
C TYR A 196 -20.13 5.67 -18.70
N MET A 197 -19.49 6.55 -17.93
CA MET A 197 -18.97 6.26 -16.59
C MET A 197 -19.40 7.32 -15.57
N GLU A 198 -19.71 6.91 -14.35
CA GLU A 198 -19.98 7.81 -13.22
C GLU A 198 -18.67 8.12 -12.48
N LEU A 199 -18.07 9.26 -12.80
CA LEU A 199 -16.78 9.67 -12.24
C LEU A 199 -16.96 10.80 -11.21
N GLY A 200 -16.04 10.88 -10.25
CA GLY A 200 -15.94 11.96 -9.27
C GLY A 200 -15.63 11.49 -7.85
N ILE A 201 -14.87 12.31 -7.14
CA ILE A 201 -14.48 12.12 -5.74
C ILE A 201 -15.44 12.89 -4.83
N THR A 202 -15.59 14.19 -5.09
CA THR A 202 -16.45 15.09 -4.30
C THR A 202 -17.90 15.05 -4.77
N LYS A 203 -18.12 14.88 -6.07
CA LYS A 203 -19.44 14.87 -6.70
C LYS A 203 -19.43 13.96 -7.92
N ARG A 204 -20.31 12.94 -7.93
CA ARG A 204 -20.46 12.04 -9.07
C ARG A 204 -21.12 12.75 -10.25
N ARG A 205 -20.58 12.51 -11.45
CA ARG A 205 -21.08 13.03 -12.71
C ARG A 205 -20.89 12.00 -13.82
N ARG A 206 -21.80 12.02 -14.79
CA ARG A 206 -21.73 11.16 -15.97
C ARG A 206 -20.72 11.72 -16.96
N PHE A 207 -19.78 10.89 -17.36
CA PHE A 207 -18.75 11.17 -18.36
C PHE A 207 -18.92 10.25 -19.55
N CYS A 208 -18.72 10.80 -20.74
CA CYS A 208 -18.53 10.04 -21.95
C CYS A 208 -17.04 9.79 -22.12
N THR A 209 -16.64 8.53 -22.15
CA THR A 209 -15.24 8.12 -22.39
C THR A 209 -15.15 7.46 -23.76
N GLY A 210 -14.31 7.98 -24.66
CA GLY A 210 -14.11 7.46 -26.00
C GLY A 210 -12.91 6.52 -26.05
N TRP A 211 -13.11 5.38 -26.68
CA TRP A 211 -12.16 4.28 -26.75
C TRP A 211 -11.87 3.88 -28.20
N ILE A 212 -10.67 3.38 -28.48
CA ILE A 212 -10.30 2.77 -29.76
C ILE A 212 -9.66 1.41 -29.47
N GLN A 213 -10.11 0.43 -30.24
CA GLN A 213 -9.51 -0.89 -30.37
C GLN A 213 -8.93 -0.98 -31.78
N ASP A 214 -7.59 -0.97 -31.88
CA ASP A 214 -6.91 -0.85 -33.19
C ASP A 214 -7.04 -2.13 -34.04
N THR A 215 -7.07 -3.31 -33.41
CA THR A 215 -7.36 -4.60 -34.07
C THR A 215 -8.31 -5.42 -33.20
N PRO A 216 -9.00 -6.46 -33.71
CA PRO A 216 -9.89 -7.32 -32.93
C PRO A 216 -9.21 -7.92 -31.68
N ASP A 217 -7.92 -8.22 -31.76
CA ASP A 217 -7.14 -8.86 -30.71
C ASP A 217 -6.41 -7.84 -29.80
N SER A 218 -6.42 -6.55 -30.16
CA SER A 218 -5.77 -5.52 -29.36
C SER A 218 -6.66 -5.10 -28.19
N LEU A 219 -5.99 -4.67 -27.10
CA LEU A 219 -6.69 -4.10 -25.96
C LEU A 219 -7.20 -2.69 -26.29
N PRO A 220 -8.46 -2.35 -25.96
CA PRO A 220 -8.96 -1.00 -26.15
C PRO A 220 -8.16 0.03 -25.35
N ARG A 221 -7.90 1.17 -25.96
CA ARG A 221 -7.23 2.30 -25.31
C ARG A 221 -8.14 3.52 -25.26
N ILE A 222 -8.07 4.26 -24.16
CA ILE A 222 -8.83 5.50 -24.01
C ILE A 222 -8.25 6.61 -24.88
N VAL A 223 -9.11 7.33 -25.58
CA VAL A 223 -8.74 8.46 -26.47
C VAL A 223 -9.17 9.79 -25.85
N THR A 224 -10.38 9.87 -25.36
CA THR A 224 -10.98 11.09 -24.84
C THR A 224 -11.90 10.81 -23.65
N GLY A 225 -12.21 11.83 -22.90
CA GLY A 225 -13.21 11.82 -21.84
C GLY A 225 -13.67 13.24 -21.57
N PHE A 226 -14.97 13.42 -21.49
CA PHE A 226 -15.57 14.72 -21.19
C PHE A 226 -16.89 14.50 -20.45
N ARG A 227 -17.28 15.51 -19.70
CA ARG A 227 -18.54 15.51 -18.98
C ARG A 227 -19.70 15.55 -19.98
N LYS A 228 -20.69 14.65 -19.81
CA LYS A 228 -21.95 14.75 -20.51
C LYS A 228 -22.96 15.44 -19.60
N ASP A 229 -23.27 16.70 -19.89
CA ASP A 229 -24.33 17.38 -19.18
C ASP A 229 -25.67 16.69 -19.47
N SER A 230 -26.46 16.48 -18.42
CA SER A 230 -27.82 15.95 -18.49
C SER A 230 -28.80 17.04 -18.98
N GLY A 231 -28.47 17.66 -20.10
CA GLY A 231 -29.25 18.79 -20.63
C GLY A 231 -29.10 18.90 -22.11
N LYS A 232 -29.70 17.99 -22.81
CA LYS A 232 -30.38 17.96 -24.13
C LYS A 232 -30.49 16.49 -24.57
N GLU A 233 -31.32 15.72 -23.91
CA GLU A 233 -31.97 14.63 -24.58
C GLU A 233 -32.85 15.29 -25.65
N ASN A 234 -32.36 15.37 -26.87
CA ASN A 234 -33.23 15.34 -27.99
C ASN A 234 -33.69 13.88 -28.08
N ASP A 235 -34.82 13.58 -27.44
CA ASP A 235 -35.63 12.44 -27.81
C ASP A 235 -36.03 12.56 -29.29
N PRO A 236 -35.99 11.47 -30.06
CA PRO A 236 -36.37 11.43 -31.44
C PRO A 236 -37.89 11.61 -31.64
#